data_a2d06de6fcc4159df7185ad94056b94a
#
_entry.id   a2d06de6fcc4159df7185ad94056b94a
#
_cell.length_a   1.000
_cell.length_b   1.000
_cell.length_c   1.000
_cell.angle_alpha   90.00
_cell.angle_beta   90.00
_cell.angle_gamma   90.00
#
_symmetry.space_group_name_H-M   'P 1'
#
loop_
_entity.id
_entity.type
_entity.pdbx_description
1 polymer ?
#
loop_
_entity_poly.entity_id
_entity_poly.type
_entity_poly.pdbx_seq_one_letter_code
_entity_poly.pdbx_strand_id
1 'polypeptide(L)'
;MGGIRGVLHHMQRTAVQASPRALGTITSRWVPGAPRSSGTHPFRKSLAELRVGDSVTAGPRTVTLADIEHFAEFTGDTFYAHTDEEAARANPLFGGIVAHGYLVVSLAAGLFVAPEPGPVLANYGLENLRFLTPVKPGDELTVTLTAKQITPRVDADYGEVRWDADVTNQRGESVAKYDVLTLVAKEQRQPDSSR
;
A
#
# COMPACT_ATOMS: atom_id res chain seq x y z
N MET A 1 -1.04 -45.95 -36.40
CA MET A 1 -2.01 -46.47 -35.41
C MET A 1 -1.24 -47.16 -34.32
N GLY A 2 -1.23 -46.66 -33.13
CA GLY A 2 -0.49 -47.25 -32.01
C GLY A 2 -0.56 -46.31 -30.81
N GLY A 3 -1.55 -46.52 -29.94
CA GLY A 3 -1.91 -45.66 -28.85
C GLY A 3 -0.91 -45.67 -27.69
N ILE A 4 -0.78 -44.49 -27.09
CA ILE A 4 -0.08 -44.27 -25.85
C ILE A 4 -1.04 -44.65 -24.70
N ARG A 5 -0.82 -45.79 -24.07
CA ARG A 5 -1.45 -46.15 -22.78
C ARG A 5 -0.35 -46.50 -21.79
N GLY A 6 -0.37 -45.82 -20.65
CA GLY A 6 0.10 -46.41 -19.37
C GLY A 6 1.44 -45.93 -18.86
N VAL A 7 1.46 -44.82 -18.11
CA VAL A 7 2.32 -44.69 -16.92
C VAL A 7 1.53 -43.94 -15.84
N LEU A 8 0.64 -44.68 -15.18
CA LEU A 8 0.17 -44.35 -13.84
C LEU A 8 0.81 -45.37 -12.89
N HIS A 9 1.86 -44.98 -12.20
CA HIS A 9 2.26 -45.76 -11.02
C HIS A 9 2.96 -44.88 -9.98
N HIS A 10 2.30 -44.77 -8.83
CA HIS A 10 2.87 -44.56 -7.50
C HIS A 10 3.59 -43.23 -7.23
N MET A 11 2.82 -42.19 -6.97
CA MET A 11 3.27 -41.14 -6.04
C MET A 11 2.63 -41.44 -4.67
N GLN A 12 3.35 -42.13 -3.81
CA GLN A 12 3.06 -42.22 -2.39
C GLN A 12 3.12 -40.79 -1.80
N ARG A 13 1.99 -40.36 -1.24
CA ARG A 13 1.89 -39.14 -0.46
C ARG A 13 2.65 -39.31 0.84
N THR A 14 3.87 -38.80 0.91
CA THR A 14 4.53 -38.58 2.20
C THR A 14 3.93 -37.32 2.79
N ALA A 15 3.00 -37.48 3.72
CA ALA A 15 2.49 -36.39 4.53
C ALA A 15 3.62 -35.90 5.43
N VAL A 16 4.23 -34.76 5.08
CA VAL A 16 5.09 -34.03 6.01
C VAL A 16 4.16 -33.40 7.05
N GLN A 17 4.14 -33.97 8.24
CA GLN A 17 3.52 -33.38 9.42
C GLN A 17 4.32 -32.12 9.78
N ALA A 18 3.83 -30.95 9.34
CA ALA A 18 4.29 -29.69 9.85
C ALA A 18 3.77 -29.54 11.29
N SER A 19 4.68 -29.56 12.27
CA SER A 19 4.36 -29.18 13.65
C SER A 19 3.80 -27.77 13.66
N PRO A 20 2.73 -27.48 14.41
CA PRO A 20 2.23 -26.12 14.56
C PRO A 20 3.25 -25.31 15.37
N ARG A 21 4.08 -24.53 14.70
CA ARG A 21 4.79 -23.44 15.36
C ARG A 21 3.72 -22.50 15.90
N ALA A 22 3.74 -22.28 17.19
CA ALA A 22 2.89 -21.30 17.84
C ALA A 22 3.04 -19.96 17.12
N LEU A 23 1.97 -19.53 16.43
CA LEU A 23 1.81 -18.17 15.95
C LEU A 23 1.81 -17.29 17.19
N GLY A 24 2.97 -16.70 17.49
CA GLY A 24 3.06 -15.64 18.48
C GLY A 24 2.04 -14.58 18.12
N THR A 25 1.16 -14.29 19.05
CA THR A 25 0.13 -13.25 18.90
C THR A 25 0.84 -11.93 18.61
N ILE A 26 0.86 -11.51 17.34
CA ILE A 26 1.34 -10.19 16.95
C ILE A 26 0.29 -9.20 17.46
N THR A 27 0.46 -8.75 18.70
CA THR A 27 -0.34 -7.67 19.29
C THR A 27 0.27 -6.31 18.98
N SER A 28 0.67 -6.06 17.74
CA SER A 28 0.79 -4.69 17.30
C SER A 28 -0.60 -4.24 16.85
N ARG A 29 -1.39 -3.75 17.79
CA ARG A 29 -2.66 -3.10 17.53
C ARG A 29 -2.37 -1.84 16.71
N TRP A 30 -2.34 -1.96 15.37
CA TRP A 30 -2.34 -0.79 14.51
C TRP A 30 -3.61 0.01 14.82
N VAL A 31 -3.45 1.19 15.37
CA VAL A 31 -4.54 2.16 15.55
C VAL A 31 -4.42 3.12 14.37
N PRO A 32 -5.37 3.15 13.44
CA PRO A 32 -5.36 4.14 12.36
C PRO A 32 -5.28 5.52 12.98
N GLY A 33 -4.28 6.32 12.59
CA GLY A 33 -4.26 7.75 12.91
C GLY A 33 -5.53 8.36 12.34
N ALA A 34 -6.40 8.91 13.19
CA ALA A 34 -7.63 9.55 12.71
C ALA A 34 -7.25 10.68 11.74
N PRO A 35 -7.86 10.77 10.56
CA PRO A 35 -7.59 11.84 9.62
C PRO A 35 -7.90 13.18 10.27
N ARG A 36 -6.95 14.10 10.26
CA ARG A 36 -7.10 15.45 10.85
C ARG A 36 -7.80 16.44 9.91
N SER A 37 -8.72 15.99 9.07
CA SER A 37 -9.53 16.87 8.24
C SER A 37 -10.94 17.01 8.83
N SER A 38 -11.41 18.23 9.01
CA SER A 38 -12.78 18.55 9.48
C SER A 38 -13.86 18.26 8.43
N GLY A 39 -13.52 17.63 7.29
CA GLY A 39 -14.41 17.30 6.18
C GLY A 39 -14.56 15.79 5.95
N THR A 40 -15.51 15.42 5.09
CA THR A 40 -15.70 14.06 4.62
C THR A 40 -14.44 13.57 3.91
N HIS A 41 -13.92 12.39 4.29
CA HIS A 41 -12.77 11.79 3.65
C HIS A 41 -12.98 11.67 2.13
N PRO A 42 -12.01 12.12 1.27
CA PRO A 42 -12.21 12.15 -0.18
C PRO A 42 -12.60 10.81 -0.79
N PHE A 43 -12.14 9.68 -0.25
CA PHE A 43 -12.51 8.34 -0.69
C PHE A 43 -13.97 7.96 -0.36
N ARG A 44 -14.68 8.77 0.43
CA ARG A 44 -16.12 8.62 0.70
C ARG A 44 -16.99 9.46 -0.22
N LYS A 45 -16.38 10.24 -1.12
CA LYS A 45 -17.08 11.06 -2.12
C LYS A 45 -17.22 10.32 -3.44
N SER A 46 -18.43 10.30 -3.98
CA SER A 46 -18.70 9.89 -5.38
C SER A 46 -18.09 10.88 -6.36
N LEU A 47 -18.06 10.57 -7.66
CA LEU A 47 -17.60 11.55 -8.67
C LEU A 47 -18.44 12.81 -8.71
N ALA A 48 -19.74 12.72 -8.40
CA ALA A 48 -20.63 13.88 -8.34
C ALA A 48 -20.22 14.86 -7.22
N GLU A 49 -19.68 14.35 -6.13
CA GLU A 49 -19.30 15.10 -4.94
C GLU A 49 -17.82 15.50 -4.93
N LEU A 50 -16.96 14.72 -5.57
CA LEU A 50 -15.51 14.92 -5.58
C LEU A 50 -15.14 16.14 -6.42
N ARG A 51 -14.13 16.88 -5.97
CA ARG A 51 -13.57 18.03 -6.68
C ARG A 51 -12.05 17.92 -6.77
N VAL A 52 -11.48 18.40 -7.85
CA VAL A 52 -10.02 18.58 -7.96
C VAL A 52 -9.57 19.49 -6.82
N GLY A 53 -8.52 19.08 -6.11
CA GLY A 53 -8.04 19.75 -4.91
C GLY A 53 -8.58 19.16 -3.60
N ASP A 54 -9.61 18.30 -3.62
CA ASP A 54 -10.01 17.55 -2.42
C ASP A 54 -8.82 16.71 -1.93
N SER A 55 -8.51 16.82 -0.65
CA SER A 55 -7.30 16.18 -0.10
C SER A 55 -7.53 15.55 1.27
N VAL A 56 -6.66 14.63 1.62
CA VAL A 56 -6.53 14.06 2.94
C VAL A 56 -5.05 13.97 3.31
N THR A 57 -4.74 14.30 4.55
CA THR A 57 -3.41 14.08 5.14
C THR A 57 -3.56 13.08 6.28
N ALA A 58 -2.78 12.02 6.27
CA ALA A 58 -2.83 10.95 7.25
C ALA A 58 -1.43 10.52 7.71
N GLY A 59 -1.33 10.10 8.96
CA GLY A 59 -0.08 9.78 9.65
C GLY A 59 -0.01 10.51 11.00
N PRO A 60 1.16 10.49 11.69
CA PRO A 60 2.37 9.80 11.26
C PRO A 60 2.33 8.28 11.49
N ARG A 61 3.13 7.55 10.73
CA ARG A 61 3.45 6.12 10.93
C ARG A 61 4.96 5.95 11.03
N THR A 62 5.44 5.52 12.19
CA THR A 62 6.86 5.21 12.37
C THR A 62 7.25 3.95 11.61
N VAL A 63 8.30 4.01 10.82
CA VAL A 63 8.91 2.85 10.14
C VAL A 63 9.92 2.21 11.08
N THR A 64 9.67 0.99 11.51
CA THR A 64 10.58 0.26 12.41
C THR A 64 11.54 -0.63 11.63
N LEU A 65 12.67 -1.02 12.25
CA LEU A 65 13.52 -2.05 11.68
C LEU A 65 12.76 -3.36 11.49
N ALA A 66 11.90 -3.73 12.43
CA ALA A 66 11.07 -4.93 12.33
C ALA A 66 10.09 -4.88 11.13
N ASP A 67 9.56 -3.71 10.74
CA ASP A 67 8.76 -3.56 9.52
C ASP A 67 9.59 -3.91 8.27
N ILE A 68 10.84 -3.45 8.23
CA ILE A 68 11.76 -3.67 7.10
C ILE A 68 12.16 -5.15 7.01
N GLU A 69 12.55 -5.75 8.14
CA GLU A 69 12.91 -7.18 8.23
C GLU A 69 11.73 -8.07 7.83
N HIS A 70 10.53 -7.78 8.35
CA HIS A 70 9.31 -8.52 7.99
C HIS A 70 8.97 -8.40 6.51
N PHE A 71 9.12 -7.20 5.93
CA PHE A 71 8.87 -6.99 4.51
C PHE A 71 9.88 -7.75 3.64
N ALA A 72 11.17 -7.77 4.01
CA ALA A 72 12.20 -8.55 3.34
C ALA A 72 11.87 -10.06 3.38
N GLU A 73 11.49 -10.58 4.56
CA GLU A 73 11.11 -11.98 4.73
C GLU A 73 9.86 -12.34 3.90
N PHE A 74 8.84 -11.49 3.97
CA PHE A 74 7.55 -11.71 3.30
C PHE A 74 7.66 -11.68 1.77
N THR A 75 8.46 -10.75 1.23
CA THR A 75 8.57 -10.54 -0.22
C THR A 75 9.73 -11.30 -0.86
N GLY A 76 10.75 -11.66 -0.08
CA GLY A 76 12.02 -12.21 -0.57
C GLY A 76 12.98 -11.13 -1.09
N ASP A 77 12.65 -9.82 -0.97
CA ASP A 77 13.54 -8.73 -1.33
C ASP A 77 14.57 -8.51 -0.23
N THR A 78 15.66 -9.26 -0.32
CA THR A 78 16.79 -9.25 0.63
C THR A 78 17.97 -8.44 0.12
N PHE A 79 17.72 -7.42 -0.71
CA PHE A 79 18.79 -6.53 -1.17
C PHE A 79 19.56 -5.94 0.03
N TYR A 80 20.87 -5.92 -0.05
CA TYR A 80 21.76 -5.62 1.09
C TYR A 80 21.41 -4.31 1.82
N ALA A 81 20.92 -3.30 1.11
CA ALA A 81 20.55 -2.02 1.73
C ALA A 81 19.43 -2.13 2.78
N HIS A 82 18.69 -3.25 2.77
CA HIS A 82 17.58 -3.52 3.69
C HIS A 82 17.95 -4.53 4.77
N THR A 83 19.03 -5.30 4.59
CA THR A 83 19.31 -6.49 5.41
C THR A 83 20.74 -6.56 5.97
N ASP A 84 21.69 -5.78 5.44
CA ASP A 84 23.08 -5.78 5.84
C ASP A 84 23.51 -4.37 6.28
N GLU A 85 23.57 -4.15 7.60
CA GLU A 85 23.88 -2.86 8.19
C GLU A 85 25.27 -2.37 7.81
N GLU A 86 26.27 -3.26 7.72
CA GLU A 86 27.66 -2.89 7.40
C GLU A 86 27.75 -2.43 5.94
N ALA A 87 27.22 -3.24 5.02
CA ALA A 87 27.21 -2.92 3.60
C ALA A 87 26.36 -1.66 3.29
N ALA A 88 25.20 -1.53 3.94
CA ALA A 88 24.33 -0.36 3.78
C ALA A 88 25.00 0.92 4.31
N ARG A 89 25.74 0.84 5.42
CA ARG A 89 26.49 1.97 5.99
C ARG A 89 27.65 2.38 5.10
N ALA A 90 28.33 1.43 4.47
CA ALA A 90 29.43 1.68 3.54
C ALA A 90 28.97 2.38 2.25
N ASN A 91 27.70 2.28 1.89
CA ASN A 91 27.15 2.95 0.71
C ASN A 91 26.79 4.41 1.05
N PRO A 92 27.41 5.41 0.39
CA PRO A 92 27.18 6.83 0.69
C PRO A 92 25.75 7.31 0.38
N LEU A 93 24.98 6.59 -0.46
CA LEU A 93 23.60 6.91 -0.76
C LEU A 93 22.66 6.56 0.40
N PHE A 94 22.99 5.53 1.18
CA PHE A 94 22.13 5.01 2.25
C PHE A 94 22.62 5.39 3.64
N GLY A 95 23.92 5.17 3.93
CA GLY A 95 24.53 5.46 5.21
C GLY A 95 23.92 4.67 6.38
N GLY A 96 23.45 3.45 6.12
CA GLY A 96 22.79 2.51 7.03
C GLY A 96 21.56 1.87 6.40
N ILE A 97 20.90 0.98 7.15
CA ILE A 97 19.66 0.30 6.69
C ILE A 97 18.61 1.32 6.22
N VAL A 98 17.98 1.04 5.10
CA VAL A 98 16.86 1.82 4.55
C VAL A 98 15.65 0.92 4.27
N ALA A 99 14.46 1.50 4.35
CA ALA A 99 13.22 0.81 4.00
C ALA A 99 13.14 0.56 2.49
N HIS A 100 12.54 -0.57 2.11
CA HIS A 100 12.17 -0.82 0.72
C HIS A 100 11.23 0.27 0.21
N GLY A 101 11.43 0.74 -0.99
CA GLY A 101 10.53 1.73 -1.59
C GLY A 101 9.08 1.24 -1.65
N TYR A 102 8.87 -0.04 -1.96
CA TYR A 102 7.53 -0.64 -1.98
C TYR A 102 6.90 -0.77 -0.59
N LEU A 103 7.69 -0.96 0.47
CA LEU A 103 7.19 -0.88 1.84
C LEU A 103 6.66 0.53 2.13
N VAL A 104 7.40 1.58 1.75
CA VAL A 104 6.97 2.98 1.93
C VAL A 104 5.63 3.24 1.24
N VAL A 105 5.48 2.81 -0.02
CA VAL A 105 4.22 2.94 -0.78
C VAL A 105 3.09 2.17 -0.11
N SER A 106 3.35 0.96 0.37
CA SER A 106 2.35 0.11 1.04
C SER A 106 1.89 0.72 2.37
N LEU A 107 2.80 1.26 3.17
CA LEU A 107 2.46 1.96 4.42
C LEU A 107 1.66 3.23 4.14
N ALA A 108 2.04 4.01 3.14
CA ALA A 108 1.30 5.20 2.74
C ALA A 108 -0.12 4.86 2.27
N ALA A 109 -0.29 3.77 1.50
CA ALA A 109 -1.61 3.30 1.09
C ALA A 109 -2.48 2.94 2.31
N GLY A 110 -1.91 2.27 3.31
CA GLY A 110 -2.61 1.97 4.57
C GLY A 110 -3.03 3.20 5.36
N LEU A 111 -2.30 4.32 5.22
CA LEU A 111 -2.62 5.56 5.92
C LEU A 111 -3.80 6.32 5.30
N PHE A 112 -3.89 6.39 3.97
CA PHE A 112 -4.94 7.18 3.30
C PHE A 112 -6.19 6.39 2.95
N VAL A 113 -6.22 5.07 3.11
CA VAL A 113 -7.39 4.27 2.76
C VAL A 113 -8.56 4.54 3.71
N ALA A 114 -9.78 4.60 3.16
CA ALA A 114 -11.02 4.49 3.93
C ALA A 114 -11.45 3.01 3.90
N PRO A 115 -11.41 2.30 5.05
CA PRO A 115 -11.55 0.84 5.06
C PRO A 115 -12.98 0.34 4.79
N GLU A 116 -13.99 1.20 4.99
CA GLU A 116 -15.36 0.80 4.77
C GLU A 116 -15.74 0.87 3.28
N PRO A 117 -16.68 0.03 2.83
CA PRO A 117 -17.21 0.11 1.48
C PRO A 117 -17.69 1.52 1.14
N GLY A 118 -17.31 2.01 -0.04
CA GLY A 118 -17.60 3.38 -0.48
C GLY A 118 -17.59 3.50 -2.00
N PRO A 119 -17.58 4.73 -2.51
CA PRO A 119 -17.60 4.99 -3.95
C PRO A 119 -16.30 4.63 -4.66
N VAL A 120 -15.16 4.54 -3.97
CA VAL A 120 -13.91 4.04 -4.56
C VAL A 120 -14.05 2.54 -4.81
N LEU A 121 -14.01 2.13 -6.07
CA LEU A 121 -14.27 0.76 -6.53
C LEU A 121 -12.99 -0.07 -6.61
N ALA A 122 -11.90 0.55 -7.04
CA ALA A 122 -10.60 -0.08 -7.18
C ALA A 122 -9.47 0.96 -7.22
N ASN A 123 -8.31 0.58 -6.70
CA ASN A 123 -7.03 1.16 -7.06
C ASN A 123 -6.45 0.24 -8.15
N TYR A 124 -6.24 0.76 -9.35
CA TYR A 124 -5.83 -0.05 -10.48
C TYR A 124 -4.41 0.26 -10.97
N GLY A 125 -3.74 1.23 -10.37
CA GLY A 125 -2.39 1.53 -10.76
C GLY A 125 -1.73 2.69 -10.02
N LEU A 126 -0.43 2.75 -10.24
CA LEU A 126 0.42 3.86 -9.84
C LEU A 126 1.17 4.37 -11.07
N GLU A 127 1.31 5.69 -11.17
CA GLU A 127 2.13 6.31 -12.23
C GLU A 127 3.12 7.31 -11.61
N ASN A 128 4.17 7.63 -12.36
CA ASN A 128 5.16 8.65 -12.01
C ASN A 128 5.84 8.42 -10.64
N LEU A 129 5.91 7.17 -10.16
CA LEU A 129 6.52 6.84 -8.88
C LEU A 129 8.00 7.19 -8.88
N ARG A 130 8.42 7.96 -7.86
CA ARG A 130 9.80 8.30 -7.55
C ARG A 130 10.04 8.21 -6.06
N PHE A 131 11.14 7.56 -5.68
CA PHE A 131 11.70 7.60 -4.34
C PHE A 131 12.74 8.71 -4.32
N LEU A 132 12.59 9.66 -3.42
CA LEU A 132 13.35 10.91 -3.42
C LEU A 132 14.39 10.94 -2.30
N THR A 133 14.02 10.50 -1.11
CA THR A 133 14.89 10.47 0.07
C THR A 133 14.78 9.08 0.71
N PRO A 134 15.91 8.43 1.05
CA PRO A 134 15.87 7.16 1.76
C PRO A 134 15.14 7.28 3.11
N VAL A 135 14.27 6.31 3.39
CA VAL A 135 13.57 6.18 4.67
C VAL A 135 14.34 5.23 5.56
N LYS A 136 14.66 5.66 6.78
CA LYS A 136 15.43 4.88 7.75
C LYS A 136 14.55 4.35 8.88
N PRO A 137 14.97 3.28 9.59
CA PRO A 137 14.33 2.90 10.83
C PRO A 137 14.21 4.09 11.79
N GLY A 138 13.01 4.32 12.32
CA GLY A 138 12.69 5.47 13.18
C GLY A 138 12.11 6.68 12.46
N ASP A 139 12.15 6.75 11.13
CA ASP A 139 11.47 7.81 10.38
C ASP A 139 9.94 7.67 10.51
N GLU A 140 9.24 8.80 10.55
CA GLU A 140 7.79 8.89 10.62
C GLU A 140 7.23 9.35 9.28
N LEU A 141 6.34 8.56 8.70
CA LEU A 141 5.73 8.85 7.40
C LEU A 141 4.36 9.52 7.57
N THR A 142 4.18 10.62 6.88
CA THR A 142 2.89 11.28 6.66
C THR A 142 2.61 11.31 5.17
N VAL A 143 1.39 11.01 4.75
CA VAL A 143 0.98 11.08 3.34
C VAL A 143 -0.10 12.14 3.17
N THR A 144 0.07 12.97 2.15
CA THR A 144 -0.98 13.85 1.64
C THR A 144 -1.42 13.34 0.27
N LEU A 145 -2.70 13.03 0.14
CA LEU A 145 -3.31 12.56 -1.10
C LEU A 145 -4.29 13.62 -1.59
N THR A 146 -4.12 14.12 -2.81
CA THR A 146 -4.93 15.20 -3.39
C THR A 146 -5.51 14.78 -4.73
N ALA A 147 -6.83 14.98 -4.94
CA ALA A 147 -7.47 14.74 -6.23
C ALA A 147 -6.89 15.70 -7.28
N LYS A 148 -6.17 15.16 -8.26
CA LYS A 148 -5.45 15.90 -9.30
C LYS A 148 -6.24 16.01 -10.60
N GLN A 149 -6.96 14.94 -10.95
CA GLN A 149 -7.75 14.87 -12.17
C GLN A 149 -8.94 13.93 -11.97
N ILE A 150 -10.09 14.32 -12.49
CA ILE A 150 -11.33 13.55 -12.47
C ILE A 150 -11.80 13.39 -13.91
N THR A 151 -11.96 12.14 -14.37
CA THR A 151 -12.33 11.80 -15.73
C THR A 151 -13.54 10.86 -15.72
N PRO A 152 -14.78 11.41 -15.84
CA PRO A 152 -15.98 10.59 -15.96
C PRO A 152 -15.94 9.76 -17.24
N ARG A 153 -16.39 8.50 -17.20
CA ARG A 153 -16.60 7.65 -18.38
C ARG A 153 -18.05 7.79 -18.85
N VAL A 154 -18.27 7.92 -20.14
CA VAL A 154 -19.63 8.12 -20.70
C VAL A 154 -20.45 6.85 -20.55
N ASP A 155 -19.86 5.69 -20.84
CA ASP A 155 -20.54 4.39 -20.97
C ASP A 155 -20.39 3.50 -19.71
N ALA A 156 -20.16 4.11 -18.54
CA ALA A 156 -20.00 3.36 -17.28
C ALA A 156 -20.54 4.16 -16.09
N ASP A 157 -20.94 3.43 -15.02
CA ASP A 157 -21.38 4.05 -13.76
C ASP A 157 -20.24 4.52 -12.86
N TYR A 158 -19.05 4.64 -13.42
CA TYR A 158 -17.84 5.10 -12.73
C TYR A 158 -17.01 6.00 -13.65
N GLY A 159 -15.99 6.60 -13.08
CA GLY A 159 -14.93 7.29 -13.80
C GLY A 159 -13.60 7.05 -13.14
N GLU A 160 -12.58 7.70 -13.67
CA GLU A 160 -11.22 7.61 -13.19
C GLU A 160 -10.87 8.85 -12.37
N VAL A 161 -10.18 8.64 -11.26
CA VAL A 161 -9.60 9.72 -10.48
C VAL A 161 -8.10 9.46 -10.34
N ARG A 162 -7.33 10.48 -10.71
CA ARG A 162 -5.89 10.54 -10.49
C ARG A 162 -5.64 11.37 -9.24
N TRP A 163 -4.90 10.81 -8.32
CA TRP A 163 -4.53 11.44 -7.07
C TRP A 163 -3.03 11.70 -7.05
N ASP A 164 -2.63 12.88 -6.65
CA ASP A 164 -1.24 13.20 -6.31
C ASP A 164 -0.96 12.75 -4.88
N ALA A 165 0.01 11.86 -4.71
CA ALA A 165 0.45 11.37 -3.41
C ALA A 165 1.85 11.92 -3.10
N ASP A 166 1.97 12.67 -2.01
CA ASP A 166 3.24 13.13 -1.45
C ASP A 166 3.44 12.49 -0.07
N VAL A 167 4.43 11.63 0.03
CA VAL A 167 4.83 11.00 1.29
C VAL A 167 6.02 11.76 1.85
N THR A 168 5.87 12.29 3.06
CA THR A 168 6.90 13.08 3.74
C THR A 168 7.37 12.40 5.02
N ASN A 169 8.61 12.67 5.43
CA ASN A 169 9.13 12.28 6.74
C ASN A 169 8.83 13.34 7.81
N GLN A 170 9.26 13.09 9.06
CA GLN A 170 9.09 14.00 10.20
C GLN A 170 9.80 15.36 10.04
N ARG A 171 10.73 15.48 9.07
CA ARG A 171 11.41 16.74 8.73
C ARG A 171 10.69 17.53 7.63
N GLY A 172 9.57 17.00 7.11
CA GLY A 172 8.84 17.58 5.98
C GLY A 172 9.50 17.34 4.62
N GLU A 173 10.50 16.46 4.55
CA GLU A 173 11.15 16.09 3.29
C GLU A 173 10.29 15.06 2.55
N SER A 174 10.03 15.27 1.26
CA SER A 174 9.36 14.26 0.44
C SER A 174 10.25 13.04 0.27
N VAL A 175 9.75 11.88 0.66
CA VAL A 175 10.44 10.58 0.53
C VAL A 175 9.96 9.79 -0.68
N ALA A 176 8.67 9.96 -1.05
CA ALA A 176 8.12 9.39 -2.27
C ALA A 176 7.02 10.29 -2.83
N LYS A 177 6.97 10.37 -4.17
CA LYS A 177 5.88 11.02 -4.92
C LYS A 177 5.39 10.11 -6.02
N TYR A 178 4.06 10.06 -6.21
CA TYR A 178 3.44 9.26 -7.26
C TYR A 178 1.99 9.65 -7.49
N ASP A 179 1.45 9.25 -8.62
CA ASP A 179 0.01 9.33 -8.88
C ASP A 179 -0.64 7.99 -8.49
N VAL A 180 -1.73 8.03 -7.71
CA VAL A 180 -2.61 6.88 -7.48
C VAL A 180 -3.77 6.94 -8.47
N LEU A 181 -4.09 5.82 -9.10
CA LEU A 181 -5.16 5.72 -10.10
C LEU A 181 -6.31 4.89 -9.55
N THR A 182 -7.48 5.52 -9.37
CA THR A 182 -8.65 4.83 -8.85
C THR A 182 -9.85 4.89 -9.80
N LEU A 183 -10.69 3.87 -9.72
CA LEU A 183 -12.04 3.89 -10.27
C LEU A 183 -13.01 4.32 -9.17
N VAL A 184 -13.86 5.29 -9.46
CA VAL A 184 -14.80 5.87 -8.50
C VAL A 184 -16.20 5.88 -9.09
N ALA A 185 -17.20 5.40 -8.33
CA ALA A 185 -18.61 5.39 -8.75
C ALA A 185 -19.11 6.83 -8.99
N LYS A 186 -19.99 7.01 -9.99
CA LYS A 186 -20.59 8.32 -10.28
C LYS A 186 -21.46 8.82 -9.15
N GLU A 187 -22.22 7.93 -8.53
CA GLU A 187 -23.13 8.22 -7.43
C GLU A 187 -22.76 7.40 -6.19
N GLN A 188 -23.26 7.82 -5.03
CA GLN A 188 -23.14 7.02 -3.80
C GLN A 188 -23.84 5.67 -3.99
N ARG A 189 -23.14 4.58 -3.69
CA ARG A 189 -23.80 3.27 -3.61
C ARG A 189 -24.63 3.23 -2.34
N GLN A 190 -25.93 3.09 -2.48
CA GLN A 190 -26.78 2.73 -1.34
C GLN A 190 -26.37 1.33 -0.86
N PRO A 191 -26.18 1.13 0.47
CA PRO A 191 -26.03 -0.23 0.97
C PRO A 191 -27.24 -1.04 0.57
N ASP A 192 -26.99 -2.20 -0.05
CA ASP A 192 -28.04 -3.14 -0.42
C ASP A 192 -28.82 -3.55 0.84
N SER A 193 -30.07 -3.08 0.96
CA SER A 193 -30.95 -3.33 2.10
C SER A 193 -31.54 -4.75 2.09
N SER A 194 -31.03 -5.64 1.23
CA SER A 194 -31.50 -7.02 1.07
C SER A 194 -30.45 -8.03 1.58
N ARG A 195 -30.23 -8.10 2.90
CA ARG A 195 -29.66 -9.27 3.59
C ARG A 195 -30.25 -9.40 4.99
#